data_c438841c398d97890d663be7ab35d7dc
#
_entry.id   c438841c398d97890d663be7ab35d7dc
#
_cell.length_a   1.000
_cell.length_b   1.000
_cell.length_c   1.000
_cell.angle_alpha   90.00
_cell.angle_beta   90.00
_cell.angle_gamma   90.00
#
_symmetry.space_group_name_H-M   'P 1'
#
loop_
_entity.id
_entity.type
_entity.pdbx_description
1 polymer ?
#
loop_
_entity_poly.entity_id
_entity_poly.type
_entity_poly.pdbx_seq_one_letter_code
_entity_poly.pdbx_strand_id
1 'polypeptide(L)'
;MIDRRTLIAAAAAMAATPTWAAKAKSGTAFPRGFMWGVATAPHQIEGNNTASDLWFLENQQPTIFAEPSRDACNSLELWETDLDIAKNLGLNSYRFGIEWARIEPEKGLFSQAMLRHYRAMVDGCRARGLAPLVTFSHFTAPRWFSAQGGWTNPESAQLFARYCDKAARALGDGVASIITFNEPNILLLLKPMLPQQVWEIQKLTLETAAKRLGVAKFVAANVADITDLPALQAGLEAAHKAGKAAIKAVLPSVPVGFSLAMMDDQAVGRNSIRDRMRKELYGNWLDIAKSDDFMGVQNYERALWGDKGRLPASKGSVVNWSGTEVWAPSLAGAVRYAHQATGVPVLVSEHGVGTTDDTVRAAFIPAALAELKKAMDDGVPVLGYCHWSLMDNFEWIFGYKVKFGLHSVDPVTFVRTPKPSAAVYGSIARQNGLIASA
;
A
#
# COMPACT_ATOMS: atom_id res chain seq x y z
N MET A 1 -55.59 29.32 -6.50
CA MET A 1 -55.08 29.44 -5.13
C MET A 1 -54.67 28.03 -4.69
N ILE A 2 -53.39 27.73 -4.86
CA ILE A 2 -52.80 26.45 -4.46
C ILE A 2 -52.04 26.71 -3.16
N ASP A 3 -52.44 25.94 -2.16
CA ASP A 3 -52.09 26.08 -0.77
C ASP A 3 -50.59 25.86 -0.51
N ARG A 4 -49.99 26.78 0.25
CA ARG A 4 -48.56 26.84 0.61
C ARG A 4 -48.10 25.80 1.65
N ARG A 5 -48.83 24.72 1.87
CA ARG A 5 -48.58 23.73 2.94
C ARG A 5 -48.08 22.37 2.50
N THR A 6 -47.75 22.13 1.19
CA THR A 6 -47.36 20.84 0.69
C THR A 6 -45.92 20.80 0.15
N LEU A 7 -45.01 21.64 0.62
CA LEU A 7 -43.64 21.72 0.14
C LEU A 7 -42.59 21.71 1.28
N ILE A 8 -42.83 20.95 2.34
CA ILE A 8 -41.81 20.64 3.38
C ILE A 8 -41.96 19.18 3.77
N ALA A 9 -41.60 18.27 2.91
CA ALA A 9 -41.44 16.84 3.23
C ALA A 9 -40.60 16.12 2.19
N ALA A 10 -39.36 16.53 1.96
CA ALA A 10 -38.38 15.73 1.24
C ALA A 10 -36.95 16.33 1.37
N ALA A 11 -36.38 16.30 2.54
CA ALA A 11 -34.92 16.48 2.72
C ALA A 11 -34.49 16.01 4.13
N ALA A 12 -34.74 14.77 4.43
CA ALA A 12 -34.07 14.07 5.55
C ALA A 12 -33.35 12.85 4.95
N ALA A 13 -32.32 13.08 4.12
CA ALA A 13 -31.32 12.08 3.85
C ALA A 13 -30.52 11.91 5.15
N MET A 14 -30.90 10.93 5.95
CA MET A 14 -30.12 10.51 7.11
C MET A 14 -28.72 10.11 6.63
N ALA A 15 -27.73 10.86 7.05
CA ALA A 15 -26.37 10.38 7.15
C ALA A 15 -26.38 9.20 8.13
N ALA A 16 -26.43 7.99 7.62
CA ALA A 16 -26.25 6.79 8.39
C ALA A 16 -24.79 6.74 8.82
N THR A 17 -24.49 7.28 10.00
CA THR A 17 -23.27 6.93 10.72
C THR A 17 -23.30 5.41 10.93
N PRO A 18 -22.27 4.65 10.51
CA PRO A 18 -22.24 3.22 10.77
C PRO A 18 -22.16 3.01 12.28
N THR A 19 -23.21 2.46 12.87
CA THR A 19 -23.22 2.03 14.27
C THR A 19 -22.37 0.77 14.39
N TRP A 20 -21.13 0.91 14.74
CA TRP A 20 -20.16 -0.17 15.00
C TRP A 20 -20.22 -0.72 16.43
N ALA A 21 -21.36 -0.71 17.06
CA ALA A 21 -21.52 -1.22 18.40
C ALA A 21 -22.51 -2.39 18.46
N ALA A 22 -22.09 -3.55 17.98
CA ALA A 22 -22.67 -4.82 18.40
C ALA A 22 -21.53 -5.76 18.78
N LYS A 23 -21.42 -6.15 20.04
CA LYS A 23 -20.57 -7.26 20.49
C LYS A 23 -20.92 -8.49 19.65
N ALA A 24 -20.13 -8.78 18.62
CA ALA A 24 -20.25 -9.98 17.84
C ALA A 24 -19.93 -11.16 18.76
N LYS A 25 -20.83 -12.13 18.83
CA LYS A 25 -20.53 -13.45 19.40
C LYS A 25 -19.33 -14.01 18.63
N SER A 26 -18.39 -14.64 19.31
CA SER A 26 -17.21 -15.30 18.75
C SER A 26 -17.62 -16.30 17.66
N GLY A 27 -17.63 -15.86 16.42
CA GLY A 27 -17.94 -16.65 15.23
C GLY A 27 -16.82 -16.53 14.21
N THR A 28 -16.76 -17.44 13.27
CA THR A 28 -15.77 -17.44 12.17
C THR A 28 -16.06 -16.35 11.12
N ALA A 29 -17.25 -15.75 11.11
CA ALA A 29 -17.70 -14.76 10.13
C ALA A 29 -17.15 -13.36 10.40
N PHE A 30 -16.76 -12.67 9.33
CA PHE A 30 -16.40 -11.24 9.36
C PHE A 30 -17.66 -10.36 9.25
N PRO A 31 -17.59 -9.08 9.63
CA PRO A 31 -18.72 -8.17 9.52
C PRO A 31 -19.28 -8.09 8.10
N ARG A 32 -20.58 -7.86 7.97
CA ARG A 32 -21.17 -7.58 6.65
C ARG A 32 -20.55 -6.30 6.08
N GLY A 33 -20.14 -6.35 4.83
CA GLY A 33 -19.47 -5.21 4.15
C GLY A 33 -17.95 -5.16 4.38
N PHE A 34 -17.37 -6.16 5.04
CA PHE A 34 -15.91 -6.29 5.13
C PHE A 34 -15.29 -6.40 3.73
N MET A 35 -14.28 -5.59 3.46
CA MET A 35 -13.62 -5.56 2.15
C MET A 35 -12.59 -6.69 2.06
N TRP A 36 -12.83 -7.62 1.14
CA TRP A 36 -11.90 -8.67 0.74
C TRP A 36 -11.22 -8.27 -0.55
N GLY A 37 -9.93 -8.00 -0.52
CA GLY A 37 -9.21 -7.49 -1.68
C GLY A 37 -7.84 -8.10 -1.88
N VAL A 38 -7.27 -7.72 -3.00
CA VAL A 38 -5.84 -7.86 -3.30
C VAL A 38 -5.25 -6.50 -3.58
N ALA A 39 -3.94 -6.36 -3.35
CA ALA A 39 -3.22 -5.13 -3.63
C ALA A 39 -2.22 -5.33 -4.78
N THR A 40 -2.00 -4.24 -5.51
CA THR A 40 -1.02 -4.13 -6.61
C THR A 40 -0.38 -2.74 -6.60
N ALA A 41 0.74 -2.57 -7.33
CA ALA A 41 1.41 -1.29 -7.53
C ALA A 41 1.76 -1.09 -9.01
N PRO A 42 1.56 0.12 -9.57
CA PRO A 42 1.69 0.35 -11.01
C PRO A 42 3.07 -0.03 -11.56
N HIS A 43 4.13 0.47 -10.97
CA HIS A 43 5.49 0.20 -11.43
C HIS A 43 5.85 -1.29 -11.39
N GLN A 44 5.29 -2.03 -10.44
CA GLN A 44 5.58 -3.46 -10.23
C GLN A 44 4.82 -4.36 -11.21
N ILE A 45 3.70 -3.90 -11.79
CA ILE A 45 2.85 -4.76 -12.63
C ILE A 45 2.57 -4.22 -14.03
N GLU A 46 2.53 -2.89 -14.24
CA GLU A 46 2.08 -2.30 -15.50
C GLU A 46 3.08 -2.46 -16.65
N GLY A 47 4.37 -2.41 -16.34
CA GLY A 47 5.47 -2.45 -17.33
C GLY A 47 5.78 -1.10 -17.98
N ASN A 48 7.00 -0.96 -18.48
CA ASN A 48 7.47 0.17 -19.29
C ASN A 48 7.11 1.57 -18.72
N ASN A 49 7.35 1.78 -17.43
CA ASN A 49 7.09 3.06 -16.75
C ASN A 49 8.21 4.08 -17.02
N THR A 50 8.50 4.34 -18.30
CA THR A 50 9.71 5.01 -18.80
C THR A 50 9.88 6.47 -18.35
N ALA A 51 8.80 7.14 -17.94
CA ALA A 51 8.86 8.51 -17.44
C ALA A 51 9.13 8.59 -15.93
N SER A 52 9.16 7.44 -15.21
CA SER A 52 9.38 7.43 -13.77
C SER A 52 10.86 7.56 -13.40
N ASP A 53 11.09 7.99 -12.18
CA ASP A 53 12.40 8.06 -11.54
C ASP A 53 13.01 6.67 -11.36
N LEU A 54 12.24 5.69 -10.90
CA LEU A 54 12.76 4.33 -10.66
C LEU A 54 13.12 3.63 -11.96
N TRP A 55 12.33 3.79 -13.05
CA TRP A 55 12.73 3.30 -14.35
C TRP A 55 14.10 3.88 -14.78
N PHE A 56 14.33 5.16 -14.51
CA PHE A 56 15.60 5.79 -14.83
C PHE A 56 16.75 5.23 -13.99
N LEU A 57 16.50 4.96 -12.69
CA LEU A 57 17.51 4.40 -11.79
C LEU A 57 17.83 2.92 -12.09
N GLU A 58 16.85 2.11 -12.45
CA GLU A 58 17.05 0.68 -12.73
C GLU A 58 17.73 0.43 -14.09
N ASN A 59 17.65 1.40 -15.02
CA ASN A 59 18.23 1.33 -16.37
C ASN A 59 19.54 2.13 -16.50
N GLN A 60 20.36 2.17 -15.47
CA GLN A 60 21.69 2.79 -15.46
C GLN A 60 22.72 1.90 -14.78
N GLN A 61 24.02 2.29 -14.88
CA GLN A 61 25.11 1.63 -14.17
C GLN A 61 26.04 2.70 -13.57
N PRO A 62 26.44 2.58 -12.30
CA PRO A 62 25.98 1.57 -11.33
C PRO A 62 24.55 1.84 -10.86
N THR A 63 23.88 0.77 -10.38
CA THR A 63 22.55 0.84 -9.78
C THR A 63 22.40 -0.14 -8.63
N ILE A 64 21.51 0.16 -7.68
CA ILE A 64 21.13 -0.75 -6.59
C ILE A 64 20.20 -1.87 -7.06
N PHE A 65 19.51 -1.71 -8.18
CA PHE A 65 18.54 -2.67 -8.69
C PHE A 65 19.23 -3.92 -9.23
N ALA A 66 18.77 -5.11 -8.82
CA ALA A 66 19.30 -6.38 -9.31
C ALA A 66 19.03 -6.59 -10.81
N GLU A 67 17.88 -6.11 -11.27
CA GLU A 67 17.43 -6.15 -12.66
C GLU A 67 16.36 -5.07 -12.90
N PRO A 68 16.12 -4.63 -14.15
CA PRO A 68 15.08 -3.66 -14.46
C PRO A 68 13.68 -4.29 -14.53
N SER A 69 12.65 -3.47 -14.28
CA SER A 69 11.23 -3.89 -14.28
C SER A 69 10.71 -4.28 -15.68
N ARG A 70 11.21 -3.67 -16.75
CA ARG A 70 10.80 -3.92 -18.16
C ARG A 70 9.28 -3.92 -18.34
N ASP A 71 8.73 -4.99 -18.94
CA ASP A 71 7.30 -5.15 -19.19
C ASP A 71 6.52 -5.55 -17.93
N ALA A 72 7.21 -5.82 -16.82
CA ALA A 72 6.64 -6.27 -15.56
C ALA A 72 5.63 -7.43 -15.76
N CYS A 73 4.36 -7.22 -15.40
CA CYS A 73 3.29 -8.18 -15.66
C CYS A 73 2.41 -7.79 -16.85
N ASN A 74 2.78 -6.75 -17.59
CA ASN A 74 1.99 -6.14 -18.67
C ASN A 74 0.55 -5.79 -18.26
N SER A 75 0.36 -5.43 -16.99
CA SER A 75 -0.99 -5.12 -16.47
C SER A 75 -1.55 -3.81 -17.01
N LEU A 76 -0.72 -2.93 -17.62
CA LEU A 76 -1.24 -1.74 -18.32
C LEU A 76 -2.22 -2.12 -19.43
N GLU A 77 -1.97 -3.23 -20.12
CA GLU A 77 -2.86 -3.79 -21.14
C GLU A 77 -3.84 -4.81 -20.57
N LEU A 78 -3.38 -5.65 -19.62
CA LEU A 78 -4.11 -6.80 -19.11
C LEU A 78 -4.90 -6.53 -17.82
N TRP A 79 -5.12 -5.25 -17.46
CA TRP A 79 -5.81 -4.87 -16.23
C TRP A 79 -7.21 -5.45 -16.10
N GLU A 80 -7.96 -5.61 -17.21
CA GLU A 80 -9.28 -6.24 -17.18
C GLU A 80 -9.20 -7.72 -16.78
N THR A 81 -8.21 -8.43 -17.30
CA THR A 81 -7.92 -9.82 -16.91
C THR A 81 -7.61 -9.91 -15.41
N ASP A 82 -6.83 -8.97 -14.87
CA ASP A 82 -6.48 -8.94 -13.45
C ASP A 82 -7.72 -8.68 -12.58
N LEU A 83 -8.62 -7.79 -13.00
CA LEU A 83 -9.91 -7.57 -12.34
C LEU A 83 -10.83 -8.78 -12.40
N ASP A 84 -10.86 -9.50 -13.54
CA ASP A 84 -11.65 -10.73 -13.68
C ASP A 84 -11.11 -11.83 -12.76
N ILE A 85 -9.81 -11.96 -12.61
CA ILE A 85 -9.19 -12.88 -11.64
C ILE A 85 -9.63 -12.53 -10.21
N ALA A 86 -9.56 -11.27 -9.82
CA ALA A 86 -9.99 -10.82 -8.49
C ALA A 86 -11.47 -11.14 -8.22
N LYS A 87 -12.36 -10.85 -9.20
CA LYS A 87 -13.78 -11.20 -9.13
C LYS A 87 -14.01 -12.71 -9.02
N ASN A 88 -13.30 -13.51 -9.83
CA ASN A 88 -13.43 -14.96 -9.85
C ASN A 88 -12.93 -15.63 -8.56
N LEU A 89 -12.00 -15.01 -7.86
CA LEU A 89 -11.62 -15.39 -6.50
C LEU A 89 -12.73 -15.12 -5.47
N GLY A 90 -13.77 -14.36 -5.82
CA GLY A 90 -14.85 -13.97 -4.91
C GLY A 90 -14.54 -12.75 -4.09
N LEU A 91 -13.57 -11.93 -4.51
CA LEU A 91 -13.22 -10.68 -3.85
C LEU A 91 -14.29 -9.61 -4.15
N ASN A 92 -14.37 -8.60 -3.27
CA ASN A 92 -15.27 -7.47 -3.39
C ASN A 92 -14.53 -6.12 -3.37
N SER A 93 -13.20 -6.13 -3.38
CA SER A 93 -12.38 -4.93 -3.49
C SER A 93 -11.09 -5.21 -4.26
N TYR A 94 -10.51 -4.15 -4.84
CA TYR A 94 -9.25 -4.22 -5.58
C TYR A 94 -8.45 -2.97 -5.29
N ARG A 95 -7.24 -3.12 -4.74
CA ARG A 95 -6.34 -2.01 -4.49
C ARG A 95 -5.32 -1.91 -5.61
N PHE A 96 -5.31 -0.76 -6.29
CA PHE A 96 -4.35 -0.44 -7.34
C PHE A 96 -3.83 0.98 -7.19
N GLY A 97 -2.69 1.25 -7.77
CA GLY A 97 -2.14 2.60 -7.85
C GLY A 97 -2.47 3.27 -9.17
N ILE A 98 -2.39 4.60 -9.18
CA ILE A 98 -2.30 5.40 -10.38
C ILE A 98 -0.89 5.98 -10.48
N GLU A 99 -0.30 5.93 -11.66
CA GLU A 99 1.10 6.29 -11.84
C GLU A 99 1.26 7.75 -12.21
N TRP A 100 1.79 8.55 -11.27
CA TRP A 100 2.02 9.99 -11.50
C TRP A 100 2.92 10.24 -12.71
N ALA A 101 3.97 9.44 -12.89
CA ALA A 101 4.88 9.56 -14.01
C ALA A 101 4.23 9.35 -15.38
N ARG A 102 3.16 8.52 -15.46
CA ARG A 102 2.38 8.35 -16.69
C ARG A 102 1.37 9.46 -16.89
N ILE A 103 0.78 9.95 -15.80
CA ILE A 103 -0.22 11.02 -15.82
C ILE A 103 0.42 12.36 -16.14
N GLU A 104 1.61 12.63 -15.61
CA GLU A 104 2.36 13.89 -15.82
C GLU A 104 3.82 13.54 -16.18
N PRO A 105 4.09 13.03 -17.38
CA PRO A 105 5.43 12.62 -17.81
C PRO A 105 6.45 13.77 -17.87
N GLU A 106 5.97 14.99 -18.07
CA GLU A 106 6.74 16.25 -18.02
C GLU A 106 5.98 17.27 -17.19
N LYS A 107 6.68 18.16 -16.47
CA LYS A 107 6.09 19.16 -15.56
C LYS A 107 5.01 19.98 -16.24
N GLY A 108 3.78 19.85 -15.78
CA GLY A 108 2.61 20.59 -16.29
C GLY A 108 1.92 19.95 -17.51
N LEU A 109 2.48 18.90 -18.11
CA LEU A 109 1.89 18.21 -19.26
C LEU A 109 1.15 16.94 -18.81
N PHE A 110 -0.16 17.08 -18.64
CA PHE A 110 -1.02 15.98 -18.17
C PHE A 110 -1.57 15.15 -19.33
N SER A 111 -1.33 13.82 -19.29
CA SER A 111 -1.84 12.85 -20.25
C SER A 111 -3.33 12.57 -20.02
N GLN A 112 -4.19 13.09 -20.90
CA GLN A 112 -5.63 12.79 -20.87
C GLN A 112 -5.91 11.31 -21.16
N ALA A 113 -5.04 10.64 -21.93
CA ALA A 113 -5.15 9.22 -22.21
C ALA A 113 -4.96 8.40 -20.92
N MET A 114 -3.93 8.70 -20.12
CA MET A 114 -3.68 7.99 -18.86
C MET A 114 -4.74 8.30 -17.79
N LEU A 115 -5.21 9.52 -17.70
CA LEU A 115 -6.33 9.86 -16.81
C LEU A 115 -7.58 9.06 -17.16
N ARG A 116 -7.91 8.92 -18.47
CA ARG A 116 -9.03 8.08 -18.93
C ARG A 116 -8.78 6.59 -18.66
N HIS A 117 -7.55 6.11 -18.82
CA HIS A 117 -7.18 4.72 -18.52
C HIS A 117 -7.48 4.38 -17.05
N TYR A 118 -6.98 5.17 -16.10
CA TYR A 118 -7.24 4.93 -14.68
C TYR A 118 -8.71 5.14 -14.29
N ARG A 119 -9.43 6.03 -14.96
CA ARG A 119 -10.90 6.11 -14.82
C ARG A 119 -11.56 4.81 -15.30
N ALA A 120 -11.15 4.26 -16.44
CA ALA A 120 -11.69 2.99 -16.93
C ALA A 120 -11.41 1.84 -15.96
N MET A 121 -10.28 1.82 -15.25
CA MET A 121 -10.00 0.85 -14.18
C MET A 121 -10.99 0.99 -13.00
N VAL A 122 -11.32 2.21 -12.57
CA VAL A 122 -12.36 2.45 -11.54
C VAL A 122 -13.71 1.92 -12.01
N ASP A 123 -14.11 2.22 -13.24
CA ASP A 123 -15.39 1.76 -13.81
C ASP A 123 -15.39 0.25 -13.99
N GLY A 124 -14.28 -0.35 -14.42
CA GLY A 124 -14.07 -1.77 -14.56
C GLY A 124 -14.17 -2.54 -13.23
N CYS A 125 -13.62 -1.99 -12.15
CA CYS A 125 -13.82 -2.53 -10.81
C CYS A 125 -15.32 -2.55 -10.44
N ARG A 126 -16.00 -1.41 -10.59
CA ARG A 126 -17.43 -1.26 -10.26
C ARG A 126 -18.31 -2.21 -11.06
N ALA A 127 -18.04 -2.34 -12.35
CA ALA A 127 -18.77 -3.27 -13.23
C ALA A 127 -18.66 -4.73 -12.77
N ARG A 128 -17.59 -5.06 -12.05
CA ARG A 128 -17.33 -6.39 -11.48
C ARG A 128 -17.78 -6.54 -10.03
N GLY A 129 -18.34 -5.49 -9.43
CA GLY A 129 -18.70 -5.48 -8.00
C GLY A 129 -17.51 -5.37 -7.06
N LEU A 130 -16.37 -4.88 -7.56
CA LEU A 130 -15.16 -4.62 -6.77
C LEU A 130 -15.14 -3.16 -6.32
N ALA A 131 -14.95 -2.90 -5.03
CA ALA A 131 -14.70 -1.57 -4.50
C ALA A 131 -13.30 -1.10 -4.91
N PRO A 132 -13.14 0.02 -5.67
CA PRO A 132 -11.84 0.52 -6.09
C PRO A 132 -11.15 1.22 -4.90
N LEU A 133 -10.01 0.70 -4.45
CA LEU A 133 -9.14 1.32 -3.45
C LEU A 133 -7.93 1.89 -4.21
N VAL A 134 -7.82 3.22 -4.30
CA VAL A 134 -6.88 3.87 -5.21
C VAL A 134 -5.70 4.48 -4.45
N THR A 135 -4.49 4.03 -4.76
CA THR A 135 -3.24 4.60 -4.23
C THR A 135 -2.68 5.65 -5.19
N PHE A 136 -2.42 6.87 -4.72
CA PHE A 136 -1.97 7.98 -5.56
C PHE A 136 -0.46 8.02 -5.74
N SER A 137 0.31 7.57 -4.76
CA SER A 137 1.77 7.43 -4.86
C SER A 137 2.20 6.11 -4.25
N HIS A 138 2.84 5.26 -5.06
CA HIS A 138 3.42 3.99 -4.63
C HIS A 138 4.90 3.96 -4.99
N PHE A 139 5.70 4.74 -4.23
CA PHE A 139 7.14 4.95 -4.33
C PHE A 139 7.61 5.75 -5.55
N THR A 140 7.09 5.46 -6.73
CA THR A 140 7.50 6.13 -7.96
C THR A 140 7.00 7.56 -8.05
N ALA A 141 7.78 8.39 -8.73
CA ALA A 141 7.43 9.75 -9.10
C ALA A 141 7.92 10.06 -10.53
N PRO A 142 7.44 11.12 -11.18
CA PRO A 142 7.99 11.53 -12.45
C PRO A 142 9.48 11.84 -12.37
N ARG A 143 10.27 11.42 -13.33
CA ARG A 143 11.72 11.68 -13.39
C ARG A 143 12.04 13.17 -13.27
N TRP A 144 11.23 14.05 -13.89
CA TRP A 144 11.42 15.50 -13.78
C TRP A 144 11.29 16.00 -12.34
N PHE A 145 10.35 15.41 -11.56
CA PHE A 145 10.15 15.76 -10.16
C PHE A 145 11.36 15.38 -9.30
N SER A 146 11.87 14.16 -9.46
CA SER A 146 13.05 13.67 -8.77
C SER A 146 14.32 14.42 -9.16
N ALA A 147 14.43 14.85 -10.44
CA ALA A 147 15.52 15.70 -10.93
C ALA A 147 15.47 17.15 -10.38
N GLN A 148 14.34 17.59 -9.88
CA GLN A 148 14.17 18.89 -9.21
C GLN A 148 14.28 18.78 -7.67
N GLY A 149 14.81 17.69 -7.15
CA GLY A 149 14.97 17.45 -5.72
C GLY A 149 13.86 16.63 -5.06
N GLY A 150 12.89 16.13 -5.84
CA GLY A 150 11.86 15.22 -5.36
C GLY A 150 11.14 15.71 -4.10
N TRP A 151 10.97 14.84 -3.14
CA TRP A 151 10.28 15.17 -1.87
C TRP A 151 11.08 16.11 -0.95
N THR A 152 12.36 16.38 -1.24
CA THR A 152 13.14 17.40 -0.50
C THR A 152 13.01 18.80 -1.10
N ASN A 153 12.35 18.95 -2.25
CA ASN A 153 12.04 20.23 -2.86
C ASN A 153 10.96 20.98 -2.06
N PRO A 154 11.14 22.27 -1.72
CA PRO A 154 10.12 23.06 -1.03
C PRO A 154 8.75 23.12 -1.74
N GLU A 155 8.72 22.98 -3.07
CA GLU A 155 7.49 22.97 -3.87
C GLU A 155 6.81 21.58 -3.93
N SER A 156 7.43 20.53 -3.37
CA SER A 156 6.96 19.14 -3.51
C SER A 156 5.49 18.95 -3.11
N ALA A 157 5.08 19.54 -1.99
CA ALA A 157 3.71 19.46 -1.50
C ALA A 157 2.69 20.09 -2.46
N GLN A 158 3.03 21.23 -3.06
CA GLN A 158 2.15 21.92 -4.04
C GLN A 158 2.08 21.14 -5.35
N LEU A 159 3.20 20.60 -5.83
CA LEU A 159 3.26 19.80 -7.05
C LEU A 159 2.43 18.52 -6.90
N PHE A 160 2.54 17.85 -5.75
CA PHE A 160 1.73 16.67 -5.44
C PHE A 160 0.24 17.01 -5.30
N ALA A 161 -0.11 18.10 -4.62
CA ALA A 161 -1.51 18.55 -4.51
C ALA A 161 -2.13 18.86 -5.88
N ARG A 162 -1.39 19.49 -6.78
CA ARG A 162 -1.82 19.74 -8.16
C ARG A 162 -2.10 18.42 -8.91
N TYR A 163 -1.21 17.44 -8.79
CA TYR A 163 -1.44 16.11 -9.35
C TYR A 163 -2.68 15.45 -8.73
N CYS A 164 -2.83 15.51 -7.40
CA CYS A 164 -3.98 14.96 -6.69
C CYS A 164 -5.30 15.58 -7.16
N ASP A 165 -5.37 16.90 -7.35
CA ASP A 165 -6.56 17.57 -7.89
C ASP A 165 -6.91 17.06 -9.28
N LYS A 166 -5.92 16.98 -10.19
CA LYS A 166 -6.12 16.47 -11.56
C LYS A 166 -6.61 15.03 -11.58
N ALA A 167 -5.96 14.16 -10.81
CA ALA A 167 -6.32 12.75 -10.72
C ALA A 167 -7.72 12.57 -10.08
N ALA A 168 -8.02 13.26 -8.97
CA ALA A 168 -9.32 13.17 -8.31
C ALA A 168 -10.47 13.59 -9.24
N ARG A 169 -10.31 14.68 -10.01
CA ARG A 169 -11.31 15.11 -11.02
C ARG A 169 -11.51 14.08 -12.12
N ALA A 170 -10.43 13.45 -12.59
CA ALA A 170 -10.52 12.46 -13.64
C ALA A 170 -11.14 11.15 -13.16
N LEU A 171 -10.78 10.68 -11.96
CA LEU A 171 -11.35 9.46 -11.36
C LEU A 171 -12.83 9.64 -10.99
N GLY A 172 -13.22 10.83 -10.52
CA GLY A 172 -14.61 11.16 -10.21
C GLY A 172 -15.28 10.23 -9.21
N ASP A 173 -16.59 10.10 -9.32
CA ASP A 173 -17.39 9.25 -8.45
C ASP A 173 -17.08 7.76 -8.66
N GLY A 174 -17.18 6.99 -7.59
CA GLY A 174 -17.07 5.54 -7.63
C GLY A 174 -15.79 4.98 -7.05
N VAL A 175 -14.82 5.81 -6.67
CA VAL A 175 -13.69 5.42 -5.83
C VAL A 175 -14.20 5.13 -4.41
N ALA A 176 -13.85 3.98 -3.86
CA ALA A 176 -14.30 3.58 -2.52
C ALA A 176 -13.44 4.20 -1.42
N SER A 177 -12.13 4.32 -1.63
CA SER A 177 -11.20 5.05 -0.77
C SER A 177 -9.93 5.44 -1.52
N ILE A 178 -9.24 6.48 -1.04
CA ILE A 178 -7.98 6.95 -1.60
C ILE A 178 -6.88 6.85 -0.55
N ILE A 179 -5.76 6.27 -0.95
CA ILE A 179 -4.51 6.19 -0.21
C ILE A 179 -3.54 7.17 -0.87
N THR A 180 -3.16 8.23 -0.17
CA THR A 180 -2.24 9.23 -0.74
C THR A 180 -0.86 8.66 -0.99
N PHE A 181 -0.30 7.99 0.01
CA PHE A 181 1.02 7.39 -0.03
C PHE A 181 1.00 5.94 0.43
N ASN A 182 1.71 5.10 -0.32
CA ASN A 182 2.14 3.79 0.11
C ASN A 182 3.43 3.91 0.93
N GLU A 183 3.43 3.42 2.15
CA GLU A 183 4.61 3.28 3.03
C GLU A 183 5.59 4.47 3.01
N PRO A 184 5.15 5.70 3.29
CA PRO A 184 6.05 6.84 3.29
C PRO A 184 7.15 6.73 4.37
N ASN A 185 7.00 5.81 5.31
CA ASN A 185 7.95 5.51 6.38
C ASN A 185 8.91 4.36 6.06
N ILE A 186 8.87 3.73 4.87
CA ILE A 186 9.64 2.51 4.58
C ILE A 186 11.14 2.69 4.82
N LEU A 187 11.71 3.83 4.44
CA LEU A 187 13.13 4.11 4.62
C LEU A 187 13.51 4.25 6.11
N LEU A 188 12.59 4.71 6.96
CA LEU A 188 12.81 4.72 8.41
C LEU A 188 12.85 3.29 8.96
N LEU A 189 11.97 2.41 8.45
CA LEU A 189 11.96 0.98 8.79
C LEU A 189 13.27 0.29 8.38
N LEU A 190 13.73 0.57 7.17
CA LEU A 190 14.93 -0.05 6.59
C LEU A 190 16.22 0.47 7.21
N LYS A 191 16.23 1.69 7.76
CA LYS A 191 17.43 2.33 8.33
C LYS A 191 18.15 1.47 9.37
N PRO A 192 17.49 0.90 10.39
CA PRO A 192 18.14 0.03 11.36
C PRO A 192 18.39 -1.40 10.84
N MET A 193 17.88 -1.76 9.67
CA MET A 193 17.90 -3.14 9.14
C MET A 193 18.95 -3.34 8.06
N LEU A 194 19.20 -2.32 7.24
CA LEU A 194 20.09 -2.44 6.09
C LEU A 194 21.54 -2.15 6.49
N PRO A 195 22.51 -2.95 5.99
CA PRO A 195 23.94 -2.67 6.14
C PRO A 195 24.33 -1.34 5.49
N GLN A 196 25.39 -0.71 6.02
CA GLN A 196 25.91 0.56 5.51
C GLN A 196 26.20 0.54 4.01
N GLN A 197 26.72 -0.59 3.50
CA GLN A 197 27.05 -0.77 2.09
C GLN A 197 25.82 -0.61 1.16
N VAL A 198 24.64 -1.00 1.64
CA VAL A 198 23.40 -0.83 0.85
C VAL A 198 23.06 0.65 0.69
N TRP A 199 23.25 1.46 1.74
CA TRP A 199 23.06 2.91 1.69
C TRP A 199 24.08 3.59 0.78
N GLU A 200 25.32 3.12 0.77
CA GLU A 200 26.38 3.64 -0.10
C GLU A 200 26.07 3.37 -1.59
N ILE A 201 25.56 2.18 -1.92
CA ILE A 201 25.15 1.85 -3.29
C ILE A 201 23.90 2.66 -3.71
N GLN A 202 22.94 2.86 -2.81
CA GLN A 202 21.78 3.73 -3.08
C GLN A 202 22.23 5.16 -3.40
N LYS A 203 23.11 5.71 -2.57
CA LYS A 203 23.69 7.04 -2.79
C LYS A 203 24.39 7.13 -4.14
N LEU A 204 25.27 6.18 -4.45
CA LEU A 204 25.97 6.12 -5.75
C LEU A 204 24.99 6.03 -6.93
N THR A 205 23.88 5.29 -6.77
CA THR A 205 22.83 5.22 -7.79
C THR A 205 22.22 6.59 -8.05
N LEU A 206 21.91 7.37 -6.99
CA LEU A 206 21.34 8.71 -7.11
C LEU A 206 22.34 9.73 -7.68
N GLU A 207 23.60 9.69 -7.26
CA GLU A 207 24.67 10.54 -7.80
C GLU A 207 24.90 10.28 -9.30
N THR A 208 24.85 9.02 -9.71
CA THR A 208 24.93 8.64 -11.13
C THR A 208 23.76 9.22 -11.93
N ALA A 209 22.54 9.14 -11.39
CA ALA A 209 21.35 9.73 -12.01
C ALA A 209 21.47 11.25 -12.14
N ALA A 210 21.90 11.93 -11.09
CA ALA A 210 22.11 13.38 -11.10
C ALA A 210 23.14 13.80 -12.16
N LYS A 211 24.27 13.08 -12.23
CA LYS A 211 25.31 13.32 -13.25
C LYS A 211 24.78 13.12 -14.67
N ARG A 212 24.02 12.04 -14.94
CA ARG A 212 23.44 11.75 -16.26
C ARG A 212 22.48 12.84 -16.73
N LEU A 213 21.74 13.46 -15.81
CA LEU A 213 20.77 14.52 -16.12
C LEU A 213 21.37 15.92 -16.04
N GLY A 214 22.63 16.08 -15.59
CA GLY A 214 23.25 17.39 -15.40
C GLY A 214 22.59 18.22 -14.30
N VAL A 215 22.00 17.58 -13.27
CA VAL A 215 21.33 18.24 -12.15
C VAL A 215 22.19 18.15 -10.88
N ALA A 216 21.98 19.09 -9.96
CA ALA A 216 22.74 19.14 -8.71
C ALA A 216 22.45 17.92 -7.81
N LYS A 217 21.19 17.42 -7.84
CA LYS A 217 20.75 16.32 -6.98
C LYS A 217 19.56 15.60 -7.64
N PHE A 218 19.50 14.27 -7.47
CA PHE A 218 18.37 13.43 -7.83
C PHE A 218 17.83 12.77 -6.56
N VAL A 219 16.53 12.89 -6.28
CA VAL A 219 15.91 12.38 -5.04
C VAL A 219 14.69 11.55 -5.38
N ALA A 220 14.72 10.26 -5.03
CA ALA A 220 13.59 9.33 -5.15
C ALA A 220 12.98 8.99 -3.78
N ALA A 221 11.84 8.29 -3.76
CA ALA A 221 11.10 8.03 -2.51
C ALA A 221 11.59 6.77 -1.77
N ASN A 222 12.01 5.72 -2.49
CA ASN A 222 12.41 4.45 -1.88
C ASN A 222 13.85 4.02 -2.20
N VAL A 223 14.61 4.87 -2.88
CA VAL A 223 16.06 4.83 -3.01
C VAL A 223 16.58 6.16 -2.52
N ALA A 224 17.39 6.19 -1.47
CA ALA A 224 17.74 7.44 -0.79
C ALA A 224 19.21 7.50 -0.34
N ASP A 225 19.76 8.72 -0.30
CA ASP A 225 20.87 9.02 0.58
C ASP A 225 20.33 9.08 2.01
N ILE A 226 20.94 8.34 2.93
CA ILE A 226 20.52 8.27 4.33
C ILE A 226 20.49 9.64 5.01
N THR A 227 21.31 10.59 4.53
CA THR A 227 21.39 11.97 5.06
C THR A 227 20.16 12.81 4.69
N ASP A 228 19.39 12.40 3.65
CA ASP A 228 18.21 13.09 3.19
C ASP A 228 16.93 12.69 3.94
N LEU A 229 16.95 11.61 4.71
CA LEU A 229 15.75 11.05 5.34
C LEU A 229 14.92 12.07 6.13
N PRO A 230 15.50 12.97 6.95
CA PRO A 230 14.69 13.96 7.68
C PRO A 230 13.94 14.92 6.74
N ALA A 231 14.59 15.44 5.70
CA ALA A 231 13.99 16.36 4.73
C ALA A 231 12.96 15.64 3.85
N LEU A 232 13.25 14.40 3.44
CA LEU A 232 12.35 13.56 2.67
C LEU A 232 11.06 13.25 3.46
N GLN A 233 11.17 12.89 4.74
CA GLN A 233 10.01 12.66 5.60
C GLN A 233 9.17 13.93 5.77
N ALA A 234 9.79 15.07 6.04
CA ALA A 234 9.08 16.34 6.16
C ALA A 234 8.33 16.72 4.86
N GLY A 235 8.94 16.49 3.69
CA GLY A 235 8.31 16.72 2.40
C GLY A 235 7.13 15.80 2.14
N LEU A 236 7.25 14.50 2.45
CA LEU A 236 6.16 13.52 2.32
C LEU A 236 4.98 13.86 3.25
N GLU A 237 5.26 14.24 4.51
CA GLU A 237 4.23 14.66 5.48
C GLU A 237 3.46 15.91 4.99
N ALA A 238 4.18 16.91 4.48
CA ALA A 238 3.57 18.11 3.91
C ALA A 238 2.77 17.78 2.64
N ALA A 239 3.29 16.92 1.78
CA ALA A 239 2.64 16.50 0.55
C ALA A 239 1.36 15.68 0.83
N HIS A 240 1.37 14.80 1.84
CA HIS A 240 0.15 14.10 2.27
C HIS A 240 -0.97 15.08 2.66
N LYS A 241 -0.66 16.04 3.53
CA LYS A 241 -1.64 17.03 4.00
C LYS A 241 -2.20 17.86 2.84
N ALA A 242 -1.35 18.34 1.94
CA ALA A 242 -1.75 19.13 0.78
C ALA A 242 -2.53 18.28 -0.26
N GLY A 243 -2.09 17.07 -0.53
CA GLY A 243 -2.76 16.13 -1.42
C GLY A 243 -4.13 15.73 -0.91
N LYS A 244 -4.27 15.39 0.38
CA LYS A 244 -5.56 15.11 1.01
C LYS A 244 -6.52 16.30 0.89
N ALA A 245 -6.06 17.50 1.17
CA ALA A 245 -6.88 18.72 1.03
C ALA A 245 -7.36 18.90 -0.41
N ALA A 246 -6.50 18.72 -1.41
CA ALA A 246 -6.85 18.80 -2.82
C ALA A 246 -7.88 17.73 -3.23
N ILE A 247 -7.70 16.47 -2.80
CA ILE A 247 -8.64 15.39 -3.06
C ILE A 247 -10.01 15.69 -2.43
N LYS A 248 -10.04 16.08 -1.15
CA LYS A 248 -11.30 16.39 -0.43
C LYS A 248 -12.05 17.58 -1.01
N ALA A 249 -11.36 18.54 -1.61
CA ALA A 249 -12.00 19.65 -2.32
C ALA A 249 -12.79 19.21 -3.55
N VAL A 250 -12.39 18.09 -4.19
CA VAL A 250 -13.03 17.52 -5.38
C VAL A 250 -14.01 16.41 -5.01
N LEU A 251 -13.63 15.54 -4.09
CA LEU A 251 -14.34 14.32 -3.67
C LEU A 251 -14.56 14.33 -2.14
N PRO A 252 -15.42 15.21 -1.60
CA PRO A 252 -15.52 15.44 -0.15
C PRO A 252 -16.00 14.22 0.63
N SER A 253 -16.79 13.34 0.01
CA SER A 253 -17.34 12.12 0.65
C SER A 253 -16.41 10.90 0.59
N VAL A 254 -15.40 10.90 -0.28
CA VAL A 254 -14.48 9.75 -0.42
C VAL A 254 -13.54 9.71 0.77
N PRO A 255 -13.43 8.57 1.48
CA PRO A 255 -12.45 8.42 2.56
C PRO A 255 -11.01 8.53 2.03
N VAL A 256 -10.17 9.31 2.73
CA VAL A 256 -8.76 9.54 2.40
C VAL A 256 -7.89 9.25 3.60
N GLY A 257 -6.84 8.46 3.38
CA GLY A 257 -5.80 8.14 4.35
C GLY A 257 -4.48 7.86 3.64
N PHE A 258 -3.55 7.24 4.34
CA PHE A 258 -2.30 6.71 3.81
C PHE A 258 -2.01 5.33 4.41
N SER A 259 -1.02 4.61 3.88
CA SER A 259 -0.64 3.29 4.39
C SER A 259 0.77 3.32 4.95
N LEU A 260 0.98 2.75 6.15
CA LEU A 260 2.31 2.58 6.75
C LEU A 260 2.79 1.13 6.68
N ALA A 261 4.08 0.96 6.41
CA ALA A 261 4.80 -0.26 6.75
C ALA A 261 4.87 -0.38 8.28
N MET A 262 4.27 -1.42 8.84
CA MET A 262 4.21 -1.63 10.29
C MET A 262 4.54 -3.07 10.66
N MET A 263 5.57 -3.23 11.47
CA MET A 263 5.85 -4.50 12.13
C MET A 263 4.99 -4.67 13.38
N ASP A 264 4.79 -5.91 13.81
CA ASP A 264 4.35 -6.18 15.18
C ASP A 264 5.57 -6.09 16.12
N ASP A 265 5.80 -4.89 16.66
CA ASP A 265 6.94 -4.61 17.52
C ASP A 265 6.72 -5.14 18.93
N GLN A 266 7.52 -6.13 19.31
CA GLN A 266 7.42 -6.80 20.60
C GLN A 266 8.66 -6.52 21.46
N ALA A 267 8.44 -6.27 22.76
CA ALA A 267 9.51 -6.05 23.73
C ALA A 267 10.06 -7.38 24.24
N VAL A 268 11.38 -7.51 24.29
CA VAL A 268 12.07 -8.65 24.91
C VAL A 268 13.00 -8.12 26.00
N GLY A 269 12.74 -8.55 27.24
CA GLY A 269 13.45 -8.09 28.43
C GLY A 269 13.02 -6.68 28.94
N ARG A 270 13.49 -6.33 30.14
CA ARG A 270 13.07 -5.12 30.84
C ARG A 270 13.57 -3.82 30.18
N ASN A 271 14.73 -3.88 29.51
CA ASN A 271 15.38 -2.73 28.89
C ASN A 271 15.16 -2.67 27.37
N SER A 272 14.09 -3.29 26.88
CA SER A 272 13.75 -3.27 25.45
C SER A 272 13.64 -1.87 24.90
N ILE A 273 14.19 -1.66 23.71
CA ILE A 273 14.10 -0.38 22.98
C ILE A 273 12.84 -0.24 22.12
N ARG A 274 11.88 -1.16 22.20
CA ARG A 274 10.67 -1.20 21.36
C ARG A 274 9.95 0.15 21.30
N ASP A 275 9.69 0.79 22.43
CA ASP A 275 8.88 2.03 22.45
C ASP A 275 9.62 3.21 21.79
N ARG A 276 10.97 3.26 21.96
CA ARG A 276 11.81 4.18 21.20
C ARG A 276 11.72 3.92 19.70
N MET A 277 11.83 2.65 19.29
CA MET A 277 11.74 2.28 17.86
C MET A 277 10.37 2.63 17.28
N ARG A 278 9.28 2.31 17.95
CA ARG A 278 7.91 2.70 17.51
C ARG A 278 7.81 4.21 17.28
N LYS A 279 8.37 5.02 18.17
CA LYS A 279 8.39 6.47 18.02
C LYS A 279 9.21 6.92 16.81
N GLU A 280 10.38 6.33 16.60
CA GLU A 280 11.26 6.67 15.48
C GLU A 280 10.67 6.23 14.13
N LEU A 281 10.02 5.06 14.07
CA LEU A 281 9.53 4.45 12.84
C LEU A 281 8.16 4.99 12.39
N TYR A 282 7.31 5.37 13.34
CA TYR A 282 5.91 5.67 13.07
C TYR A 282 5.40 6.99 13.64
N GLY A 283 6.06 7.57 14.67
CA GLY A 283 5.51 8.60 15.56
C GLY A 283 4.80 9.74 14.84
N ASN A 284 5.48 10.47 13.95
CA ASN A 284 4.90 11.59 13.22
C ASN A 284 3.72 11.16 12.33
N TRP A 285 3.86 10.02 11.66
CA TRP A 285 2.80 9.50 10.78
C TRP A 285 1.56 9.07 11.55
N LEU A 286 1.73 8.46 12.74
CA LEU A 286 0.58 8.13 13.60
C LEU A 286 -0.14 9.40 14.10
N ASP A 287 0.58 10.47 14.38
CA ASP A 287 -0.02 11.76 14.75
C ASP A 287 -0.81 12.38 13.58
N ILE A 288 -0.29 12.30 12.36
CA ILE A 288 -1.00 12.76 11.15
C ILE A 288 -2.27 11.93 10.92
N ALA A 289 -2.19 10.62 11.06
CA ALA A 289 -3.31 9.69 10.83
C ALA A 289 -4.53 9.98 11.72
N LYS A 290 -4.35 10.58 12.91
CA LYS A 290 -5.46 10.99 13.78
C LYS A 290 -6.50 11.92 13.12
N SER A 291 -6.08 12.63 12.07
CA SER A 291 -6.95 13.54 11.30
C SER A 291 -7.47 12.93 10.01
N ASP A 292 -7.11 11.69 9.68
CA ASP A 292 -7.53 11.01 8.47
C ASP A 292 -8.83 10.23 8.65
N ASP A 293 -9.46 9.81 7.56
CA ASP A 293 -10.69 9.03 7.62
C ASP A 293 -10.42 7.57 8.00
N PHE A 294 -9.22 7.09 7.73
CA PHE A 294 -8.71 5.76 8.09
C PHE A 294 -7.19 5.74 8.03
N MET A 295 -6.58 4.71 8.59
CA MET A 295 -5.17 4.40 8.44
C MET A 295 -4.97 3.05 7.77
N GLY A 296 -4.12 2.99 6.73
CA GLY A 296 -3.67 1.76 6.13
C GLY A 296 -2.55 1.11 6.94
N VAL A 297 -2.66 -0.18 7.21
CA VAL A 297 -1.60 -1.01 7.82
C VAL A 297 -1.09 -2.00 6.79
N GLN A 298 0.23 -2.06 6.65
CA GLN A 298 0.95 -3.03 5.82
C GLN A 298 1.89 -3.80 6.72
N ASN A 299 1.58 -5.08 6.93
CA ASN A 299 2.30 -5.93 7.85
C ASN A 299 2.75 -7.22 7.17
N TYR A 300 4.02 -7.56 7.31
CA TYR A 300 4.63 -8.76 6.76
C TYR A 300 5.34 -9.60 7.82
N GLU A 301 5.63 -9.00 8.99
CA GLU A 301 6.46 -9.63 9.99
C GLU A 301 6.31 -9.00 11.37
N ARG A 302 6.85 -9.67 12.38
CA ARG A 302 7.11 -9.09 13.71
C ARG A 302 8.55 -8.65 13.87
N ALA A 303 8.79 -7.73 14.81
CA ALA A 303 10.11 -7.36 15.25
C ALA A 303 10.25 -7.60 16.75
N LEU A 304 11.24 -8.38 17.17
CA LEU A 304 11.58 -8.59 18.55
C LEU A 304 12.69 -7.61 18.95
N TRP A 305 12.40 -6.67 19.86
CA TRP A 305 13.34 -5.63 20.29
C TRP A 305 13.92 -5.93 21.66
N GLY A 306 15.22 -6.21 21.72
CA GLY A 306 16.01 -6.30 22.94
C GLY A 306 16.52 -4.92 23.40
N ASP A 307 17.53 -4.91 24.25
CA ASP A 307 18.21 -3.70 24.76
C ASP A 307 19.17 -3.08 23.74
N LYS A 308 19.72 -3.89 22.82
CA LYS A 308 20.75 -3.48 21.84
C LYS A 308 20.24 -3.37 20.41
N GLY A 309 19.00 -3.77 20.13
CA GLY A 309 18.44 -3.76 18.77
C GLY A 309 17.45 -4.88 18.54
N ARG A 310 17.20 -5.12 17.23
CA ARG A 310 16.34 -6.21 16.76
C ARG A 310 17.01 -7.57 17.00
N LEU A 311 16.25 -8.49 17.52
CA LEU A 311 16.69 -9.88 17.73
C LEU A 311 16.39 -10.71 16.46
N PRO A 312 17.19 -11.76 16.18
CA PRO A 312 16.95 -12.66 15.06
C PRO A 312 15.68 -13.50 15.26
N ALA A 313 15.21 -14.13 14.20
CA ALA A 313 14.16 -15.13 14.25
C ALA A 313 14.52 -16.27 15.22
N SER A 314 13.50 -16.85 15.87
CA SER A 314 13.70 -17.96 16.80
C SER A 314 14.28 -19.18 16.07
N LYS A 315 15.18 -19.90 16.73
CA LYS A 315 15.79 -21.10 16.13
C LYS A 315 14.70 -22.13 15.76
N GLY A 316 14.70 -22.59 14.52
CA GLY A 316 13.76 -23.60 14.01
C GLY A 316 12.41 -23.04 13.57
N SER A 317 12.17 -21.74 13.65
CA SER A 317 10.96 -21.14 13.06
C SER A 317 10.99 -21.17 11.53
N VAL A 318 9.80 -21.21 10.92
CA VAL A 318 9.66 -20.98 9.48
C VAL A 318 10.00 -19.52 9.19
N VAL A 319 10.83 -19.29 8.19
CA VAL A 319 11.24 -17.92 7.79
C VAL A 319 10.81 -17.62 6.37
N ASN A 320 10.61 -16.33 6.09
CA ASN A 320 10.31 -15.83 4.76
C ASN A 320 11.62 -15.65 3.93
N TRP A 321 11.50 -15.08 2.75
CA TRP A 321 12.61 -14.84 1.82
C TRP A 321 13.75 -14.00 2.40
N SER A 322 13.45 -13.10 3.34
CA SER A 322 14.44 -12.23 4.00
C SER A 322 15.05 -12.82 5.27
N GLY A 323 14.65 -14.03 5.65
CA GLY A 323 15.09 -14.68 6.88
C GLY A 323 14.34 -14.23 8.13
N THR A 324 13.25 -13.46 7.99
CA THR A 324 12.39 -13.08 9.11
C THR A 324 11.33 -14.15 9.38
N GLU A 325 10.92 -14.26 10.63
CA GLU A 325 9.98 -15.29 11.06
C GLU A 325 8.59 -15.11 10.44
N VAL A 326 8.01 -16.17 9.91
CA VAL A 326 6.61 -16.23 9.48
C VAL A 326 5.74 -16.38 10.73
N TRP A 327 5.14 -15.25 11.16
CA TRP A 327 4.42 -15.17 12.44
C TRP A 327 3.00 -14.63 12.22
N ALA A 328 2.02 -15.52 12.14
CA ALA A 328 0.63 -15.18 11.84
C ALA A 328 0.00 -14.11 12.76
N PRO A 329 0.28 -14.07 14.09
CA PRO A 329 -0.29 -13.02 14.95
C PRO A 329 0.22 -11.60 14.69
N SER A 330 1.29 -11.43 13.86
CA SER A 330 1.90 -10.11 13.63
C SER A 330 0.92 -9.08 13.05
N LEU A 331 0.02 -9.51 12.17
CA LEU A 331 -1.00 -8.64 11.59
C LEU A 331 -1.91 -8.04 12.68
N ALA A 332 -2.41 -8.87 13.57
CA ALA A 332 -3.28 -8.43 14.66
C ALA A 332 -2.55 -7.48 15.62
N GLY A 333 -1.27 -7.73 15.92
CA GLY A 333 -0.43 -6.87 16.75
C GLY A 333 -0.25 -5.49 16.15
N ALA A 334 0.11 -5.40 14.86
CA ALA A 334 0.26 -4.13 14.14
C ALA A 334 -1.07 -3.35 14.06
N VAL A 335 -2.17 -4.01 13.73
CA VAL A 335 -3.52 -3.42 13.63
C VAL A 335 -4.00 -2.86 14.97
N ARG A 336 -3.81 -3.60 16.07
CA ARG A 336 -4.15 -3.13 17.42
C ARG A 336 -3.35 -1.88 17.79
N TYR A 337 -2.05 -1.90 17.52
CA TYR A 337 -1.19 -0.76 17.82
C TYR A 337 -1.56 0.46 16.98
N ALA A 338 -1.82 0.30 15.69
CA ALA A 338 -2.25 1.37 14.80
C ALA A 338 -3.54 2.05 15.31
N HIS A 339 -4.57 1.26 15.61
CA HIS A 339 -5.82 1.78 16.13
C HIS A 339 -5.66 2.43 17.52
N GLN A 340 -4.92 1.79 18.42
CA GLN A 340 -4.66 2.35 19.77
C GLN A 340 -3.96 3.71 19.70
N ALA A 341 -3.04 3.89 18.75
CA ALA A 341 -2.25 5.12 18.63
C ALA A 341 -3.03 6.25 17.93
N THR A 342 -3.94 5.93 17.01
CA THR A 342 -4.59 6.91 16.13
C THR A 342 -6.07 7.15 16.45
N GLY A 343 -6.78 6.14 16.95
CA GLY A 343 -8.22 6.17 17.17
C GLY A 343 -9.06 6.03 15.89
N VAL A 344 -8.46 5.99 14.70
CA VAL A 344 -9.19 5.87 13.43
C VAL A 344 -9.39 4.40 13.02
N PRO A 345 -10.35 4.10 12.14
CA PRO A 345 -10.49 2.77 11.55
C PRO A 345 -9.23 2.35 10.77
N VAL A 346 -8.96 1.05 10.75
CA VAL A 346 -7.79 0.47 10.07
C VAL A 346 -8.23 -0.29 8.81
N LEU A 347 -7.55 -0.02 7.70
CA LEU A 347 -7.58 -0.86 6.50
C LEU A 347 -6.29 -1.68 6.46
N VAL A 348 -6.37 -3.02 6.46
CA VAL A 348 -5.21 -3.83 6.10
C VAL A 348 -5.00 -3.68 4.60
N SER A 349 -4.18 -2.70 4.22
CA SER A 349 -3.95 -2.33 2.83
C SER A 349 -2.96 -3.23 2.12
N GLU A 350 -2.11 -3.93 2.89
CA GLU A 350 -1.27 -5.03 2.44
C GLU A 350 -0.95 -6.00 3.59
N HIS A 351 -0.96 -7.28 3.27
CA HIS A 351 -0.43 -8.34 4.13
C HIS A 351 -0.13 -9.56 3.28
N GLY A 352 1.00 -10.20 3.54
CA GLY A 352 1.41 -11.38 2.78
C GLY A 352 2.70 -11.99 3.32
N VAL A 353 3.20 -13.00 2.62
CA VAL A 353 4.49 -13.64 2.92
C VAL A 353 5.25 -13.88 1.62
N GLY A 354 6.48 -13.38 1.56
CA GLY A 354 7.41 -13.64 0.45
C GLY A 354 8.00 -15.04 0.60
N THR A 355 7.59 -15.96 -0.27
CA THR A 355 8.08 -17.35 -0.27
C THR A 355 7.86 -18.01 -1.63
N THR A 356 8.77 -18.89 -2.02
CA THR A 356 8.60 -19.78 -3.18
C THR A 356 7.79 -21.02 -2.86
N ASP A 357 7.66 -21.37 -1.58
CA ASP A 357 6.82 -22.46 -1.10
C ASP A 357 5.40 -21.96 -0.81
N ASP A 358 4.47 -22.23 -1.72
CA ASP A 358 3.09 -21.78 -1.59
C ASP A 358 2.31 -22.49 -0.47
N THR A 359 2.80 -23.62 0.03
CA THR A 359 2.18 -24.31 1.19
C THR A 359 2.30 -23.45 2.45
N VAL A 360 3.40 -22.71 2.61
CA VAL A 360 3.60 -21.74 3.70
C VAL A 360 2.57 -20.61 3.58
N ARG A 361 2.37 -20.05 2.36
CA ARG A 361 1.40 -18.98 2.13
C ARG A 361 -0.04 -19.45 2.35
N ALA A 362 -0.38 -20.66 1.85
CA ALA A 362 -1.71 -21.24 2.02
C ALA A 362 -2.07 -21.48 3.49
N ALA A 363 -1.09 -21.84 4.33
CA ALA A 363 -1.27 -22.00 5.77
C ALA A 363 -1.28 -20.64 6.51
N PHE A 364 -0.46 -19.67 6.08
CA PHE A 364 -0.29 -18.38 6.74
C PHE A 364 -1.53 -17.51 6.64
N ILE A 365 -2.19 -17.45 5.46
CA ILE A 365 -3.35 -16.58 5.23
C ILE A 365 -4.48 -16.83 6.24
N PRO A 366 -5.02 -18.06 6.39
CA PRO A 366 -6.11 -18.31 7.34
C PRO A 366 -5.69 -18.10 8.79
N ALA A 367 -4.44 -18.44 9.14
CA ALA A 367 -3.91 -18.26 10.49
C ALA A 367 -3.84 -16.76 10.86
N ALA A 368 -3.32 -15.91 9.96
CA ALA A 368 -3.25 -14.47 10.19
C ALA A 368 -4.65 -13.82 10.25
N LEU A 369 -5.57 -14.25 9.38
CA LEU A 369 -6.96 -13.78 9.40
C LEU A 369 -7.70 -14.19 10.67
N ALA A 370 -7.40 -15.34 11.23
CA ALA A 370 -7.95 -15.76 12.53
C ALA A 370 -7.50 -14.83 13.66
N GLU A 371 -6.25 -14.43 13.69
CA GLU A 371 -5.75 -13.46 14.67
C GLU A 371 -6.31 -12.05 14.43
N LEU A 372 -6.43 -11.62 13.17
CA LEU A 372 -7.09 -10.37 12.81
C LEU A 372 -8.54 -10.34 13.30
N LYS A 373 -9.28 -11.45 13.12
CA LYS A 373 -10.66 -11.57 13.62
C LYS A 373 -10.74 -11.42 15.12
N LYS A 374 -9.79 -11.97 15.89
CA LYS A 374 -9.73 -11.75 17.35
C LYS A 374 -9.52 -10.27 17.69
N ALA A 375 -8.67 -9.55 16.94
CA ALA A 375 -8.51 -8.10 17.14
C ALA A 375 -9.81 -7.34 16.90
N MET A 376 -10.57 -7.74 15.88
CA MET A 376 -11.88 -7.15 15.59
C MET A 376 -12.93 -7.49 16.67
N ASP A 377 -12.94 -8.70 17.19
CA ASP A 377 -13.81 -9.12 18.28
C ASP A 377 -13.52 -8.37 19.59
N ASP A 378 -12.27 -7.96 19.79
CA ASP A 378 -11.85 -7.09 20.89
C ASP A 378 -12.17 -5.59 20.64
N GLY A 379 -12.84 -5.26 19.52
CA GLY A 379 -13.37 -3.94 19.24
C GLY A 379 -12.53 -3.07 18.30
N VAL A 380 -11.47 -3.59 17.67
CA VAL A 380 -10.70 -2.83 16.67
C VAL A 380 -11.50 -2.73 15.37
N PRO A 381 -11.83 -1.51 14.90
CA PRO A 381 -12.58 -1.32 13.65
C PRO A 381 -11.69 -1.54 12.43
N VAL A 382 -11.77 -2.73 11.82
CA VAL A 382 -11.04 -3.08 10.60
C VAL A 382 -12.00 -3.04 9.42
N LEU A 383 -11.69 -2.20 8.42
CA LEU A 383 -12.53 -1.97 7.25
C LEU A 383 -12.44 -3.10 6.22
N GLY A 384 -11.28 -3.75 6.13
CA GLY A 384 -11.02 -4.77 5.14
C GLY A 384 -9.59 -5.30 5.19
N TYR A 385 -9.34 -6.25 4.31
CA TYR A 385 -8.04 -6.92 4.15
C TYR A 385 -7.70 -7.05 2.66
N CYS A 386 -6.55 -6.53 2.26
CA CYS A 386 -5.99 -6.70 0.94
C CYS A 386 -4.73 -7.59 1.03
N HIS A 387 -4.75 -8.72 0.33
CA HIS A 387 -3.57 -9.58 0.24
C HIS A 387 -2.53 -8.97 -0.72
N TRP A 388 -1.30 -8.92 -0.30
CA TRP A 388 -0.16 -8.61 -1.16
C TRP A 388 0.48 -9.91 -1.63
N SER A 389 0.32 -10.24 -2.92
CA SER A 389 -0.29 -9.51 -4.00
C SER A 389 -1.15 -10.44 -4.86
N LEU A 390 -1.88 -9.90 -5.82
CA LEU A 390 -2.66 -10.71 -6.77
C LEU A 390 -1.76 -11.68 -7.53
N MET A 391 -0.58 -11.22 -7.96
CA MET A 391 0.36 -11.98 -8.76
C MET A 391 1.82 -11.71 -8.37
N ASP A 392 2.71 -12.65 -8.67
CA ASP A 392 4.16 -12.42 -8.58
C ASP A 392 4.54 -11.28 -9.52
N ASN A 393 5.33 -10.33 -9.03
CA ASN A 393 5.64 -9.11 -9.74
C ASN A 393 7.09 -8.66 -9.48
N PHE A 394 7.44 -7.48 -9.97
CA PHE A 394 8.74 -6.86 -9.76
C PHE A 394 8.88 -6.36 -8.31
N GLU A 395 9.82 -6.93 -7.55
CA GLU A 395 10.03 -6.57 -6.13
C GLU A 395 11.18 -5.58 -5.97
N TRP A 396 11.03 -4.41 -6.53
CA TRP A 396 11.91 -3.24 -6.40
C TRP A 396 13.40 -3.61 -6.64
N ILE A 397 14.27 -3.25 -5.69
CA ILE A 397 15.71 -3.52 -5.79
C ILE A 397 16.06 -5.02 -5.89
N PHE A 398 15.13 -5.93 -5.56
CA PHE A 398 15.32 -7.38 -5.60
C PHE A 398 14.90 -8.02 -6.93
N GLY A 399 14.33 -7.26 -7.87
CA GLY A 399 13.85 -7.75 -9.16
C GLY A 399 12.71 -8.76 -9.03
N TYR A 400 12.73 -9.81 -9.84
CA TYR A 400 11.67 -10.83 -9.88
C TYR A 400 11.91 -12.04 -8.96
N LYS A 401 12.94 -12.00 -8.13
CA LYS A 401 13.34 -13.13 -7.28
C LYS A 401 12.35 -13.43 -6.17
N VAL A 402 11.74 -12.40 -5.58
CA VAL A 402 10.81 -12.53 -4.45
C VAL A 402 9.39 -12.82 -4.93
N LYS A 403 8.69 -13.75 -4.28
CA LYS A 403 7.38 -14.24 -4.70
C LYS A 403 6.33 -14.02 -3.59
N PHE A 404 5.41 -13.08 -3.83
CA PHE A 404 4.28 -12.77 -2.93
C PHE A 404 2.92 -13.15 -3.50
N GLY A 405 2.84 -13.32 -4.82
CA GLY A 405 1.59 -13.45 -5.55
C GLY A 405 0.76 -14.69 -5.20
N LEU A 406 -0.56 -14.54 -5.29
CA LEU A 406 -1.51 -15.66 -5.35
C LEU A 406 -1.47 -16.37 -6.71
N HIS A 407 -0.96 -15.70 -7.73
CA HIS A 407 -0.73 -16.22 -9.09
C HIS A 407 0.73 -16.07 -9.46
N SER A 408 1.27 -17.00 -10.22
CA SER A 408 2.50 -16.77 -10.95
C SER A 408 2.20 -16.07 -12.28
N VAL A 409 3.22 -15.38 -12.83
CA VAL A 409 3.14 -14.75 -14.15
C VAL A 409 4.28 -15.30 -15.00
N ASP A 410 3.95 -15.77 -16.19
CA ASP A 410 4.95 -16.13 -17.19
C ASP A 410 5.56 -14.85 -17.79
N PRO A 411 6.90 -14.67 -17.78
CA PRO A 411 7.51 -13.40 -18.16
C PRO A 411 7.50 -13.13 -19.67
N VAL A 412 7.07 -14.07 -20.50
CA VAL A 412 7.02 -13.95 -21.97
C VAL A 412 5.58 -13.82 -22.47
N THR A 413 4.71 -14.70 -21.97
CA THR A 413 3.30 -14.77 -22.42
C THR A 413 2.37 -13.95 -21.52
N PHE A 414 2.85 -13.55 -20.36
CA PHE A 414 2.08 -12.86 -19.30
C PHE A 414 0.87 -13.65 -18.80
N VAL A 415 0.83 -14.96 -19.00
CA VAL A 415 -0.24 -15.82 -18.48
C VAL A 415 -0.18 -15.85 -16.95
N ARG A 416 -1.32 -15.59 -16.29
CA ARG A 416 -1.48 -15.68 -14.84
C ARG A 416 -1.96 -17.06 -14.46
N THR A 417 -1.14 -17.81 -13.70
CA THR A 417 -1.48 -19.17 -13.25
C THR A 417 -1.74 -19.16 -11.74
N PRO A 418 -2.94 -19.60 -11.28
CA PRO A 418 -3.28 -19.60 -9.87
C PRO A 418 -2.41 -20.58 -9.07
N LYS A 419 -2.00 -20.17 -7.87
CA LYS A 419 -1.36 -21.04 -6.89
C LYS A 419 -2.41 -21.59 -5.90
N PRO A 420 -2.12 -22.67 -5.16
CA PRO A 420 -3.03 -23.21 -4.15
C PRO A 420 -3.54 -22.18 -3.14
N SER A 421 -2.71 -21.24 -2.71
CA SER A 421 -3.09 -20.16 -1.79
C SER A 421 -4.20 -19.26 -2.33
N ALA A 422 -4.35 -19.12 -3.65
CA ALA A 422 -5.42 -18.37 -4.28
C ALA A 422 -6.80 -18.99 -3.97
N ALA A 423 -6.90 -20.33 -4.06
CA ALA A 423 -8.13 -21.06 -3.74
C ALA A 423 -8.49 -20.94 -2.25
N VAL A 424 -7.49 -21.01 -1.36
CA VAL A 424 -7.67 -20.85 0.09
C VAL A 424 -8.22 -19.46 0.41
N TYR A 425 -7.56 -18.41 -0.08
CA TYR A 425 -8.01 -17.02 0.15
C TYR A 425 -9.38 -16.74 -0.46
N GLY A 426 -9.59 -17.18 -1.70
CA GLY A 426 -10.88 -17.02 -2.39
C GLY A 426 -12.03 -17.73 -1.66
N SER A 427 -11.79 -18.90 -1.04
CA SER A 427 -12.81 -19.57 -0.24
C SER A 427 -13.21 -18.77 1.00
N ILE A 428 -12.24 -18.18 1.71
CA ILE A 428 -12.48 -17.33 2.87
C ILE A 428 -13.30 -16.09 2.46
N ALA A 429 -12.92 -15.44 1.36
CA ALA A 429 -13.62 -14.26 0.86
C ALA A 429 -15.07 -14.54 0.46
N ARG A 430 -15.33 -15.63 -0.29
CA ARG A 430 -16.69 -16.05 -0.69
C ARG A 430 -17.59 -16.38 0.48
N GLN A 431 -17.05 -16.96 1.53
CA GLN A 431 -17.81 -17.32 2.75
C GLN A 431 -17.94 -16.13 3.72
N ASN A 432 -17.23 -15.03 3.47
CA ASN A 432 -17.05 -13.95 4.43
C ASN A 432 -16.66 -14.46 5.82
N GLY A 433 -15.79 -15.47 5.87
CA GLY A 433 -15.47 -16.13 7.14
C GLY A 433 -14.34 -17.15 7.02
N LEU A 434 -13.79 -17.50 8.18
CA LEU A 434 -12.78 -18.54 8.27
C LEU A 434 -13.40 -19.91 8.02
N ILE A 435 -12.66 -20.76 7.31
CA ILE A 435 -13.05 -22.16 7.11
C ILE A 435 -12.86 -22.86 8.46
N ALA A 436 -13.93 -23.51 8.95
CA ALA A 436 -13.79 -24.36 10.13
C ALA A 436 -12.73 -25.43 9.83
N SER A 437 -11.75 -25.57 10.69
CA SER A 437 -10.83 -26.72 10.63
C SER A 437 -11.65 -27.99 10.74
N ALA A 438 -11.56 -28.82 9.70
CA ALA A 438 -12.18 -30.14 9.67
C ALA A 438 -11.61 -31.04 10.77
#